data_60f0521aef13ac64129b86487786f4eb
#
_entry.id   60f0521aef13ac64129b86487786f4eb
#
_cell.length_a   1.000
_cell.length_b   1.000
_cell.length_c   1.000
_cell.angle_alpha   90.00
_cell.angle_beta   90.00
_cell.angle_gamma   90.00
#
_symmetry.space_group_name_H-M   'P 1'
#
loop_
_entity.id
_entity.type
_entity.pdbx_description
1 polymer ?
#
loop_
_entity_poly.entity_id
_entity_poly.type
_entity_poly.pdbx_seq_one_letter_code
_entity_poly.pdbx_strand_id
1 'polypeptide(L)'
;MERPLTYYGNPVLREKGKSVENLDSDLKVLVSEMIETMYAEEGIGLAAQQIGIAQQICVVDVRPPKDSEIHFNYSYDGKSTPLDLFMPLAIINPKISITDSCESLYQEGCLSFPNILGDVSRAKAVSCQFQDTDGNSHTIEADGLLARCILHEVDHLNGILFIDTMKKKDLQKNLPRIKQLRRSYKS
;
A
#
# COMPACT_ATOMS: atom_id res chain seq x y z
N MET A 1 -3.40 -11.74 -15.00
CA MET A 1 -2.64 -12.95 -14.54
C MET A 1 -1.87 -12.55 -13.28
N GLU A 2 -1.94 -13.39 -12.23
CA GLU A 2 -1.26 -13.13 -10.96
C GLU A 2 0.25 -13.03 -11.13
N ARG A 3 0.87 -12.11 -10.40
CA ARG A 3 2.33 -11.92 -10.36
C ARG A 3 2.92 -12.51 -9.08
N PRO A 4 4.10 -13.14 -9.13
CA PRO A 4 4.73 -13.66 -7.92
C PRO A 4 5.08 -12.51 -6.97
N LEU A 5 4.82 -12.72 -5.68
CA LEU A 5 5.21 -11.77 -4.64
C LEU A 5 6.72 -11.77 -4.42
N THR A 6 7.23 -10.60 -4.12
CA THR A 6 8.60 -10.36 -3.69
C THR A 6 8.64 -10.25 -2.17
N TYR A 7 9.48 -11.08 -1.54
CA TYR A 7 9.63 -11.13 -0.08
C TYR A 7 10.84 -10.34 0.41
N TYR A 8 10.80 -10.00 1.70
CA TYR A 8 11.86 -9.23 2.35
C TYR A 8 13.24 -9.91 2.22
N GLY A 9 14.20 -9.13 1.76
CA GLY A 9 15.54 -9.56 1.37
C GLY A 9 15.85 -9.18 -0.06
N ASN A 10 14.82 -9.10 -0.93
CA ASN A 10 14.96 -8.58 -2.28
C ASN A 10 15.24 -7.06 -2.23
N PRO A 11 16.30 -6.58 -2.89
CA PRO A 11 16.66 -5.16 -2.92
C PRO A 11 15.56 -4.24 -3.43
N VAL A 12 14.73 -4.70 -4.37
CA VAL A 12 13.67 -3.89 -4.99
C VAL A 12 12.70 -3.31 -3.97
N LEU A 13 12.46 -4.00 -2.85
CA LEU A 13 11.60 -3.51 -1.76
C LEU A 13 12.18 -2.27 -1.05
N ARG A 14 13.46 -1.99 -1.25
CA ARG A 14 14.15 -0.81 -0.71
C ARG A 14 14.45 0.24 -1.76
N GLU A 15 14.05 0.00 -2.99
CA GLU A 15 14.23 0.96 -4.08
C GLU A 15 13.09 1.97 -4.09
N LYS A 16 13.45 3.25 -4.23
CA LYS A 16 12.46 4.27 -4.53
C LYS A 16 11.95 4.06 -5.96
N GLY A 17 10.66 3.91 -6.11
CA GLY A 17 10.01 3.75 -7.40
C GLY A 17 10.23 4.97 -8.32
N LYS A 18 10.48 4.70 -9.59
CA LYS A 18 10.53 5.73 -10.63
C LYS A 18 9.13 6.23 -10.94
N SER A 19 9.00 7.51 -11.25
CA SER A 19 7.74 8.06 -11.74
C SER A 19 7.33 7.36 -13.03
N VAL A 20 6.04 7.14 -13.18
CA VAL A 20 5.44 6.61 -14.40
C VAL A 20 5.23 7.79 -15.36
N GLU A 21 5.89 7.73 -16.51
CA GLU A 21 5.78 8.76 -17.54
C GLU A 21 4.76 8.36 -18.62
N ASN A 22 4.69 7.07 -18.97
CA ASN A 22 3.80 6.56 -20.00
C ASN A 22 2.59 5.86 -19.36
N LEU A 23 1.43 6.39 -19.62
CA LEU A 23 0.13 5.85 -19.17
C LEU A 23 -0.53 5.11 -20.33
N ASP A 24 0.03 3.99 -20.72
CA ASP A 24 -0.34 3.21 -21.90
C ASP A 24 -1.11 1.92 -21.56
N SER A 25 -1.34 1.08 -22.57
CA SER A 25 -2.02 -0.20 -22.41
C SER A 25 -1.26 -1.17 -21.51
N ASP A 26 0.09 -1.12 -21.51
CA ASP A 26 0.92 -2.03 -20.72
C ASP A 26 0.81 -1.68 -19.23
N LEU A 27 0.69 -0.39 -18.90
CA LEU A 27 0.39 0.04 -17.53
C LEU A 27 -0.99 -0.47 -17.08
N LYS A 28 -2.01 -0.41 -17.92
CA LYS A 28 -3.36 -0.93 -17.58
C LYS A 28 -3.33 -2.42 -17.31
N VAL A 29 -2.58 -3.17 -18.10
CA VAL A 29 -2.36 -4.61 -17.89
C VAL A 29 -1.66 -4.84 -16.56
N LEU A 30 -0.57 -4.11 -16.27
CA LEU A 30 0.17 -4.21 -15.02
C LEU A 30 -0.73 -3.93 -13.80
N VAL A 31 -1.53 -2.86 -13.85
CA VAL A 31 -2.45 -2.51 -12.76
C VAL A 31 -3.50 -3.62 -12.55
N SER A 32 -4.05 -4.18 -13.64
CA SER A 32 -4.99 -5.32 -13.55
C SER A 32 -4.33 -6.53 -12.88
N GLU A 33 -3.11 -6.88 -13.26
CA GLU A 33 -2.35 -7.99 -12.65
C GLU A 33 -2.02 -7.71 -11.17
N MET A 34 -1.72 -6.45 -10.82
CA MET A 34 -1.52 -6.05 -9.41
C MET A 34 -2.80 -6.26 -8.59
N ILE A 35 -3.95 -5.86 -9.12
CA ILE A 35 -5.24 -6.04 -8.45
C ILE A 35 -5.56 -7.53 -8.27
N GLU A 36 -5.38 -8.34 -9.31
CA GLU A 36 -5.58 -9.80 -9.24
C GLU A 36 -4.67 -10.43 -8.18
N THR A 37 -3.37 -10.05 -8.17
CA THR A 37 -2.41 -10.52 -7.16
C THR A 37 -2.79 -10.10 -5.74
N MET A 38 -3.19 -8.83 -5.55
CA MET A 38 -3.64 -8.32 -4.26
C MET A 38 -4.78 -9.17 -3.69
N TYR A 39 -5.79 -9.48 -4.52
CA TYR A 39 -6.93 -10.27 -4.09
C TYR A 39 -6.58 -11.74 -3.85
N ALA A 40 -5.75 -12.34 -4.69
CA ALA A 40 -5.30 -13.72 -4.53
C ALA A 40 -4.54 -13.94 -3.21
N GLU A 41 -3.82 -12.91 -2.77
CA GLU A 41 -3.07 -12.91 -1.50
C GLU A 41 -3.87 -12.35 -0.31
N GLU A 42 -5.18 -12.14 -0.48
CA GLU A 42 -6.09 -11.60 0.55
C GLU A 42 -5.64 -10.23 1.10
N GLY A 43 -4.95 -9.42 0.28
CA GLY A 43 -4.46 -8.09 0.63
C GLY A 43 -5.51 -7.00 0.42
N ILE A 44 -5.32 -5.86 1.09
CA ILE A 44 -6.10 -4.63 0.92
C ILE A 44 -5.31 -3.53 0.21
N GLY A 45 -4.02 -3.77 -0.05
CA GLY A 45 -3.10 -2.92 -0.80
C GLY A 45 -1.95 -3.72 -1.37
N LEU A 46 -1.35 -3.22 -2.45
CA LEU A 46 -0.17 -3.79 -3.07
C LEU A 46 0.60 -2.72 -3.84
N ALA A 47 1.88 -2.57 -3.54
CA ALA A 47 2.79 -1.69 -4.26
C ALA A 47 3.57 -2.45 -5.35
N ALA A 48 3.98 -1.77 -6.41
CA ALA A 48 4.72 -2.36 -7.52
C ALA A 48 6.04 -3.03 -7.09
N GLN A 49 6.72 -2.51 -6.05
CA GLN A 49 7.92 -3.14 -5.48
C GLN A 49 7.66 -4.54 -4.96
N GLN A 50 6.45 -4.82 -4.49
CA GLN A 50 6.07 -6.13 -3.96
C GLN A 50 5.87 -7.19 -5.05
N ILE A 51 5.85 -6.78 -6.32
CA ILE A 51 5.89 -7.66 -7.49
C ILE A 51 7.17 -7.47 -8.31
N GLY A 52 8.21 -6.90 -7.71
CA GLY A 52 9.54 -6.77 -8.32
C GLY A 52 9.74 -5.57 -9.25
N ILE A 53 8.84 -4.58 -9.25
CA ILE A 53 8.86 -3.43 -10.14
C ILE A 53 9.03 -2.13 -9.34
N ALA A 54 10.16 -1.42 -9.50
CA ALA A 54 10.43 -0.16 -8.80
C ALA A 54 9.79 1.04 -9.53
N GLN A 55 8.46 1.15 -9.48
CA GLN A 55 7.69 2.26 -10.04
C GLN A 55 6.74 2.86 -9.01
N GLN A 56 6.32 4.10 -9.22
CA GLN A 56 5.38 4.84 -8.37
C GLN A 56 3.93 4.41 -8.67
N ILE A 57 3.60 3.13 -8.40
CA ILE A 57 2.28 2.54 -8.62
C ILE A 57 1.92 1.71 -7.41
N CYS A 58 0.72 1.90 -6.88
CA CYS A 58 0.11 0.96 -5.95
C CYS A 58 -1.39 0.83 -6.21
N VAL A 59 -1.97 -0.24 -5.70
CA VAL A 59 -3.41 -0.50 -5.74
C VAL A 59 -3.94 -0.68 -4.32
N VAL A 60 -5.17 -0.22 -4.08
CA VAL A 60 -5.81 -0.24 -2.76
C VAL A 60 -7.27 -0.65 -2.91
N ASP A 61 -7.75 -1.54 -2.05
CA ASP A 61 -9.16 -1.84 -1.88
C ASP A 61 -9.46 -2.13 -0.42
N VAL A 62 -10.08 -1.18 0.25
CA VAL A 62 -10.46 -1.28 1.67
C VAL A 62 -11.97 -1.37 1.86
N ARG A 63 -12.72 -1.80 0.83
CA ARG A 63 -14.16 -2.01 0.98
C ARG A 63 -14.41 -2.99 2.12
N PRO A 64 -15.11 -2.57 3.18
CA PRO A 64 -15.35 -3.44 4.31
C PRO A 64 -16.28 -4.59 3.89
N PRO A 65 -16.10 -5.81 4.45
CA PRO A 65 -17.09 -6.87 4.31
C PRO A 65 -18.48 -6.38 4.76
N LYS A 66 -19.55 -6.98 4.20
CA LYS A 66 -20.89 -6.75 4.71
C LYS A 66 -20.92 -7.07 6.21
N ASP A 67 -21.58 -6.23 6.99
CA ASP A 67 -21.69 -6.35 8.45
C ASP A 67 -20.38 -6.01 9.23
N SER A 68 -19.41 -5.35 8.58
CA SER A 68 -18.20 -4.88 9.24
C SER A 68 -18.46 -3.62 10.08
N GLU A 69 -17.83 -3.54 11.26
CA GLU A 69 -17.77 -2.33 12.10
C GLU A 69 -16.65 -1.37 11.70
N ILE A 70 -15.99 -1.62 10.57
CA ILE A 70 -14.90 -0.75 10.09
C ILE A 70 -15.51 0.49 9.47
N HIS A 71 -15.24 1.64 10.10
CA HIS A 71 -15.67 2.95 9.61
C HIS A 71 -14.45 3.85 9.38
N PHE A 72 -14.48 4.61 8.30
CA PHE A 72 -13.53 5.67 8.00
C PHE A 72 -14.22 6.75 7.16
N ASN A 73 -13.76 7.98 7.26
CA ASN A 73 -14.26 9.07 6.45
C ASN A 73 -13.35 9.26 5.24
N TYR A 74 -13.94 9.64 4.12
CA TYR A 74 -13.20 9.96 2.90
C TYR A 74 -14.00 10.90 2.01
N SER A 75 -13.29 11.60 1.12
CA SER A 75 -13.84 12.26 -0.04
C SER A 75 -13.01 11.89 -1.28
N TYR A 76 -13.68 11.70 -2.41
CA TYR A 76 -13.04 11.46 -3.70
C TYR A 76 -13.38 12.66 -4.61
N ASP A 77 -12.35 13.43 -5.00
CA ASP A 77 -12.50 14.71 -5.73
C ASP A 77 -13.49 15.67 -5.04
N GLY A 78 -13.40 15.75 -3.72
CA GLY A 78 -14.25 16.60 -2.89
C GLY A 78 -15.70 16.10 -2.75
N LYS A 79 -16.02 14.87 -3.16
CA LYS A 79 -17.37 14.31 -3.13
C LYS A 79 -17.40 13.04 -2.27
N SER A 80 -18.56 12.81 -1.63
CA SER A 80 -18.85 11.53 -0.96
C SER A 80 -19.30 10.49 -2.01
N THR A 81 -18.34 9.95 -2.77
CA THR A 81 -18.59 8.95 -3.81
C THR A 81 -18.60 7.56 -3.17
N PRO A 82 -19.59 6.69 -3.42
CA PRO A 82 -19.58 5.32 -2.91
C PRO A 82 -18.31 4.56 -3.30
N LEU A 83 -17.73 3.80 -2.36
CA LEU A 83 -16.48 3.05 -2.58
C LEU A 83 -16.54 2.13 -3.81
N ASP A 84 -17.68 1.47 -4.04
CA ASP A 84 -17.87 0.55 -5.16
C ASP A 84 -17.73 1.21 -6.55
N LEU A 85 -17.79 2.54 -6.62
CA LEU A 85 -17.67 3.27 -7.89
C LEU A 85 -16.21 3.58 -8.26
N PHE A 86 -15.25 3.48 -7.32
CA PHE A 86 -13.85 3.79 -7.59
C PHE A 86 -12.85 2.78 -7.02
N MET A 87 -13.30 1.81 -6.21
CA MET A 87 -12.44 0.72 -5.73
C MET A 87 -12.61 -0.54 -6.59
N PRO A 88 -11.54 -1.29 -6.87
CA PRO A 88 -10.14 -1.06 -6.43
C PRO A 88 -9.53 0.19 -7.05
N LEU A 89 -8.79 0.94 -6.26
CA LEU A 89 -8.19 2.20 -6.65
C LEU A 89 -6.74 1.98 -7.11
N ALA A 90 -6.42 2.37 -8.36
CA ALA A 90 -5.05 2.48 -8.83
C ALA A 90 -4.51 3.89 -8.52
N ILE A 91 -3.39 3.95 -7.83
CA ILE A 91 -2.73 5.19 -7.41
C ILE A 91 -1.38 5.27 -8.12
N ILE A 92 -1.25 6.20 -9.06
CA ILE A 92 -0.05 6.39 -9.87
C ILE A 92 0.56 7.75 -9.54
N ASN A 93 1.87 7.79 -9.32
CA ASN A 93 2.62 9.00 -8.98
C ASN A 93 2.04 9.78 -7.77
N PRO A 94 1.76 9.13 -6.63
CA PRO A 94 1.08 9.78 -5.50
C PRO A 94 1.90 10.92 -4.90
N LYS A 95 1.17 11.95 -4.45
CA LYS A 95 1.68 13.05 -3.62
C LYS A 95 0.85 13.11 -2.34
N ILE A 96 1.47 12.83 -1.21
CA ILE A 96 0.82 12.81 0.09
C ILE A 96 0.98 14.15 0.81
N SER A 97 -0.11 14.62 1.41
CA SER A 97 -0.12 15.68 2.41
C SER A 97 -0.83 15.16 3.68
N ILE A 98 -0.20 15.35 4.84
CA ILE A 98 -0.82 15.00 6.12
C ILE A 98 -1.84 16.08 6.47
N THR A 99 -3.09 15.71 6.67
CA THR A 99 -4.18 16.63 7.03
C THR A 99 -4.52 16.58 8.52
N ASP A 100 -4.27 15.45 9.20
CA ASP A 100 -4.25 15.34 10.67
C ASP A 100 -2.98 14.59 11.10
N SER A 101 -2.04 15.31 11.71
CA SER A 101 -0.77 14.80 12.20
C SER A 101 -0.86 14.03 13.52
N CYS A 102 -2.03 14.00 14.17
CA CYS A 102 -2.22 13.12 15.32
C CYS A 102 -1.92 11.67 14.90
N GLU A 103 -1.20 10.95 15.74
CA GLU A 103 -0.87 9.57 15.45
C GLU A 103 -1.96 8.60 15.93
N SER A 104 -2.22 7.58 15.14
CA SER A 104 -2.98 6.40 15.52
C SER A 104 -2.11 5.16 15.49
N LEU A 105 -2.14 4.39 16.56
CA LEU A 105 -1.44 3.13 16.68
C LEU A 105 -2.37 2.00 16.24
N TYR A 106 -1.90 1.16 15.30
CA TYR A 106 -2.65 0.00 14.84
C TYR A 106 -1.71 -1.10 14.40
N GLN A 107 -2.17 -2.36 14.50
CA GLN A 107 -1.40 -3.51 14.07
C GLN A 107 -1.42 -3.62 12.53
N GLU A 108 -0.26 -3.64 11.91
CA GLU A 108 -0.08 -3.84 10.48
C GLU A 108 0.62 -5.16 10.18
N GLY A 109 0.33 -5.67 8.99
CA GLY A 109 1.07 -6.73 8.32
C GLY A 109 1.44 -6.27 6.90
N CYS A 110 2.17 -7.09 6.17
CA CYS A 110 2.55 -6.83 4.80
C CYS A 110 2.71 -8.14 4.04
N LEU A 111 2.22 -8.21 2.81
CA LEU A 111 2.32 -9.40 1.96
C LEU A 111 3.77 -9.83 1.72
N SER A 112 4.71 -8.87 1.68
CA SER A 112 6.15 -9.16 1.59
C SER A 112 6.78 -9.68 2.88
N PHE A 113 6.00 -9.80 3.97
CA PHE A 113 6.43 -10.26 5.29
C PHE A 113 5.43 -11.26 5.87
N PRO A 114 5.30 -12.47 5.31
CA PRO A 114 4.31 -13.45 5.74
C PRO A 114 4.42 -13.75 7.25
N ASN A 115 3.27 -13.73 7.92
CA ASN A 115 3.13 -14.01 9.36
C ASN A 115 3.93 -13.07 10.29
N ILE A 116 4.23 -11.86 9.84
CA ILE A 116 4.85 -10.80 10.65
C ILE A 116 3.84 -9.68 10.81
N LEU A 117 3.44 -9.44 12.05
CA LEU A 117 2.54 -8.37 12.45
C LEU A 117 3.22 -7.51 13.51
N GLY A 118 2.91 -6.23 13.54
CA GLY A 118 3.38 -5.34 14.60
C GLY A 118 2.68 -4.00 14.60
N ASP A 119 2.71 -3.35 15.75
CA ASP A 119 2.09 -2.05 15.94
C ASP A 119 2.89 -0.96 15.24
N VAL A 120 2.19 -0.20 14.38
CA VAL A 120 2.74 0.92 13.61
C VAL A 120 1.96 2.18 13.92
N SER A 121 2.68 3.28 14.17
CA SER A 121 2.08 4.60 14.36
C SER A 121 2.05 5.33 13.02
N ARG A 122 0.86 5.84 12.65
CA ARG A 122 0.67 6.63 11.42
C ARG A 122 -0.19 7.85 11.70
N ALA A 123 -0.06 8.89 10.86
CA ALA A 123 -0.97 10.01 10.83
C ALA A 123 -2.43 9.54 10.65
N LYS A 124 -3.36 10.22 11.31
CA LYS A 124 -4.77 9.83 11.31
C LYS A 124 -5.46 10.10 9.99
N ALA A 125 -5.08 11.18 9.30
CA ALA A 125 -5.71 11.56 8.04
C ALA A 125 -4.70 12.12 7.04
N VAL A 126 -5.00 11.87 5.76
CA VAL A 126 -4.16 12.28 4.63
C VAL A 126 -5.01 12.82 3.49
N SER A 127 -4.38 13.65 2.65
CA SER A 127 -4.81 13.97 1.30
C SER A 127 -3.78 13.38 0.33
N CYS A 128 -4.22 12.57 -0.61
CA CYS A 128 -3.40 11.97 -1.66
C CYS A 128 -3.84 12.46 -3.02
N GLN A 129 -2.96 13.17 -3.72
CA GLN A 129 -3.12 13.51 -5.13
C GLN A 129 -2.42 12.45 -5.95
N PHE A 130 -3.05 11.96 -7.02
CA PHE A 130 -2.52 10.88 -7.85
C PHE A 130 -3.11 10.94 -9.26
N GLN A 131 -2.58 10.11 -10.15
CA GLN A 131 -3.14 9.87 -11.48
C GLN A 131 -3.81 8.50 -11.52
N ASP A 132 -4.92 8.40 -12.27
CA ASP A 132 -5.50 7.11 -12.65
C ASP A 132 -4.77 6.50 -13.85
N THR A 133 -5.22 5.35 -14.33
CA THR A 133 -4.64 4.66 -15.50
C THR A 133 -4.92 5.35 -16.83
N ASP A 134 -5.81 6.32 -16.87
CA ASP A 134 -6.12 7.15 -18.04
C ASP A 134 -5.39 8.50 -18.00
N GLY A 135 -4.63 8.78 -16.92
CA GLY A 135 -3.88 10.02 -16.73
C GLY A 135 -4.67 11.16 -16.11
N ASN A 136 -5.92 10.93 -15.71
CA ASN A 136 -6.68 11.94 -15.01
C ASN A 136 -6.12 12.13 -13.59
N SER A 137 -6.07 13.38 -13.16
CA SER A 137 -5.64 13.72 -11.80
C SER A 137 -6.81 13.66 -10.84
N HIS A 138 -6.62 12.98 -9.72
CA HIS A 138 -7.60 12.82 -8.65
C HIS A 138 -7.03 13.22 -7.31
N THR A 139 -7.91 13.51 -6.38
CA THR A 139 -7.56 13.74 -4.97
C THR A 139 -8.47 12.89 -4.09
N ILE A 140 -7.88 12.09 -3.21
CA ILE A 140 -8.61 11.40 -2.16
C ILE A 140 -8.16 11.93 -0.80
N GLU A 141 -9.11 12.39 0.00
CA GLU A 141 -8.91 12.69 1.41
C GLU A 141 -9.46 11.52 2.21
N ALA A 142 -8.73 11.04 3.20
CA ALA A 142 -9.13 9.87 3.95
C ALA A 142 -8.59 9.88 5.37
N ASP A 143 -9.30 9.18 6.26
CA ASP A 143 -8.85 8.82 7.60
C ASP A 143 -8.90 7.30 7.82
N GLY A 144 -8.63 6.87 9.04
CA GLY A 144 -8.79 5.48 9.48
C GLY A 144 -8.03 4.46 8.62
N LEU A 145 -8.72 3.37 8.23
CA LEU A 145 -8.11 2.27 7.51
C LEU A 145 -7.64 2.68 6.11
N LEU A 146 -8.40 3.51 5.41
CA LEU A 146 -8.04 3.95 4.05
C LEU A 146 -6.78 4.82 4.05
N ALA A 147 -6.68 5.79 4.95
CA ALA A 147 -5.47 6.60 5.11
C ALA A 147 -4.26 5.73 5.46
N ARG A 148 -4.42 4.76 6.35
CA ARG A 148 -3.37 3.82 6.76
C ARG A 148 -2.89 2.96 5.60
N CYS A 149 -3.81 2.40 4.82
CA CYS A 149 -3.47 1.60 3.65
C CYS A 149 -2.72 2.43 2.61
N ILE A 150 -3.20 3.62 2.27
CA ILE A 150 -2.51 4.54 1.34
C ILE A 150 -1.09 4.85 1.83
N LEU A 151 -0.92 5.19 3.13
CA LEU A 151 0.39 5.48 3.70
C LEU A 151 1.33 4.27 3.67
N HIS A 152 0.81 3.06 3.93
CA HIS A 152 1.59 1.82 3.86
C HIS A 152 2.11 1.58 2.44
N GLU A 153 1.24 1.69 1.43
CA GLU A 153 1.64 1.47 0.04
C GLU A 153 2.59 2.56 -0.47
N VAL A 154 2.35 3.82 -0.11
CA VAL A 154 3.25 4.92 -0.49
C VAL A 154 4.62 4.81 0.19
N ASP A 155 4.70 4.26 1.40
CA ASP A 155 5.99 3.91 2.02
C ASP A 155 6.76 2.93 1.13
N HIS A 156 6.12 1.85 0.64
CA HIS A 156 6.74 0.92 -0.30
C HIS A 156 7.28 1.62 -1.55
N LEU A 157 6.51 2.57 -2.11
CA LEU A 157 6.95 3.35 -3.28
C LEU A 157 8.20 4.18 -3.01
N ASN A 158 8.48 4.48 -1.74
CA ASN A 158 9.68 5.22 -1.30
C ASN A 158 10.77 4.32 -0.70
N GLY A 159 10.63 2.98 -0.78
CA GLY A 159 11.57 2.01 -0.23
C GLY A 159 11.55 1.92 1.30
N ILE A 160 10.49 2.44 1.93
CA ILE A 160 10.25 2.36 3.37
C ILE A 160 9.36 1.13 3.64
N LEU A 161 9.68 0.39 4.68
CA LEU A 161 8.93 -0.81 5.06
C LEU A 161 8.32 -0.63 6.45
N PHE A 162 7.16 -1.23 6.70
CA PHE A 162 6.45 -1.08 7.98
C PHE A 162 7.29 -1.50 9.20
N ILE A 163 8.28 -2.37 9.02
CA ILE A 163 9.25 -2.74 10.07
C ILE A 163 10.15 -1.59 10.51
N ASP A 164 10.31 -0.54 9.68
CA ASP A 164 11.14 0.63 10.01
C ASP A 164 10.42 1.56 11.00
N THR A 165 9.08 1.54 10.99
CA THR A 165 8.20 2.34 11.84
C THR A 165 7.50 1.51 12.92
N MET A 166 7.69 0.19 12.90
CA MET A 166 7.13 -0.75 13.88
C MET A 166 7.64 -0.44 15.29
N LYS A 167 6.77 -0.57 16.29
CA LYS A 167 7.16 -0.42 17.70
C LYS A 167 8.31 -1.38 18.05
N LYS A 168 9.30 -0.85 18.78
CA LYS A 168 10.54 -1.60 19.14
C LYS A 168 10.26 -2.97 19.74
N LYS A 169 9.23 -3.09 20.59
CA LYS A 169 8.83 -4.35 21.23
C LYS A 169 8.45 -5.41 20.19
N ASP A 170 7.63 -5.03 19.20
CA ASP A 170 7.16 -5.96 18.17
C ASP A 170 8.27 -6.27 17.18
N LEU A 171 9.09 -5.28 16.83
CA LEU A 171 10.27 -5.48 16.01
C LEU A 171 11.21 -6.53 16.65
N GLN A 172 11.52 -6.41 17.94
CA GLN A 172 12.36 -7.38 18.66
C GLN A 172 11.76 -8.78 18.66
N LYS A 173 10.44 -8.91 18.90
CA LYS A 173 9.72 -10.18 18.84
C LYS A 173 9.82 -10.84 17.47
N ASN A 174 9.74 -10.07 16.39
CA ASN A 174 9.73 -10.55 15.01
C ASN A 174 11.14 -10.69 14.40
N LEU A 175 12.19 -10.20 15.04
CA LEU A 175 13.56 -10.17 14.52
C LEU A 175 14.07 -11.55 14.00
N PRO A 176 13.81 -12.68 14.67
CA PRO A 176 14.24 -13.99 14.16
C PRO A 176 13.60 -14.32 12.79
N ARG A 177 12.28 -14.07 12.64
CA ARG A 177 11.54 -14.32 11.39
C ARG A 177 11.98 -13.37 10.28
N ILE A 178 12.17 -12.08 10.59
CA ILE A 178 12.67 -11.07 9.65
C ILE A 178 14.06 -11.47 9.12
N LYS A 179 14.97 -11.93 10.02
CA LYS A 179 16.29 -12.43 9.62
C LYS A 179 16.20 -13.68 8.75
N GLN A 180 15.28 -14.59 9.05
CA GLN A 180 15.04 -15.79 8.24
C GLN A 180 14.58 -15.43 6.83
N LEU A 181 13.57 -14.58 6.65
CA LEU A 181 13.10 -14.10 5.34
C LEU A 181 14.25 -13.52 4.52
N ARG A 182 15.06 -12.65 5.14
CA ARG A 182 16.21 -12.05 4.45
C ARG A 182 17.26 -13.07 3.99
N ARG A 183 17.41 -14.18 4.72
CA ARG A 183 18.35 -15.26 4.36
C ARG A 183 17.80 -16.10 3.20
N SER A 184 16.51 -16.44 3.24
CA SER A 184 15.85 -17.25 2.19
C SER A 184 15.91 -16.61 0.81
N TYR A 185 16.02 -15.28 0.73
CA TYR A 185 16.22 -14.59 -0.55
C TYR A 185 17.65 -14.73 -1.09
N LYS A 186 18.66 -14.95 -0.22
CA LYS A 186 20.08 -15.04 -0.61
C LYS A 186 20.51 -16.45 -0.98
N SER A 187 19.69 -17.45 -0.71
CA SER A 187 19.90 -18.87 -1.04
C SER A 187 19.24 -19.23 -2.39
#